data_164844f44746b871ca1c7292b5819f76
#
_entry.id   164844f44746b871ca1c7292b5819f76
#
_cell.length_a   1.000
_cell.length_b   1.000
_cell.length_c   1.000
_cell.angle_alpha   90.00
_cell.angle_beta   90.00
_cell.angle_gamma   90.00
#
_symmetry.space_group_name_H-M   'P 1'
#
loop_
_entity.id
_entity.type
_entity.pdbx_description
1 polymer ?
#
loop_
_entity_poly.entity_id
_entity_poly.type
_entity_poly.pdbx_seq_one_letter_code
_entity_poly.pdbx_strand_id
1 'polypeptide(L)'
;MAAPAASSSGVISTADVQSLPSSAKQQLLRDLMQRPARHPSQVLICATHVLAHGGAASEAERWAFTEMAAIAAIDLGRDAQATELIRTLRARFGQESTRVRRLIGMQLEAAGSVESAMQLYQAVLKDHPTEQWCVRRLSAIHRSRGDYKLAIEALRQREVYIDPKEKNKTFTYAQLYPTDEAAARELISLHWLLNNVSQCIRFADEVVLFDPANYSHHTRLAELTYADGQYERSANAYAQSLRLNDGRNNARAFYGLWLVASQLVKAKNAKKASGELADASQLLEFAATKLRGLYAGSKTVSYLDLTLKA
;
A
#
# COMPACT_ATOMS: atom_id res chain seq x y z
N MET A 1 -34.19 3.02 -21.36
CA MET A 1 -33.20 1.94 -21.41
C MET A 1 -32.39 1.99 -20.10
N ALA A 2 -32.57 0.99 -19.27
CA ALA A 2 -31.97 0.95 -17.92
C ALA A 2 -30.45 0.76 -18.01
N ALA A 3 -29.70 1.51 -17.17
CA ALA A 3 -28.28 1.32 -16.99
C ALA A 3 -28.02 -0.08 -16.41
N PRO A 4 -26.96 -0.80 -16.84
CA PRO A 4 -26.63 -2.11 -16.27
C PRO A 4 -26.25 -1.94 -14.80
N ALA A 5 -26.89 -2.74 -13.95
CA ALA A 5 -26.65 -2.79 -12.52
C ALA A 5 -25.15 -3.12 -12.25
N ALA A 6 -24.49 -2.30 -11.44
CA ALA A 6 -23.13 -2.52 -10.99
C ALA A 6 -23.05 -3.82 -10.18
N SER A 7 -22.44 -4.86 -10.76
CA SER A 7 -22.06 -6.07 -10.04
C SER A 7 -20.98 -5.72 -9.02
N SER A 8 -21.02 -6.34 -7.84
CA SER A 8 -20.21 -6.10 -6.64
C SER A 8 -18.70 -6.44 -6.73
N SER A 9 -18.18 -6.65 -7.92
CA SER A 9 -16.74 -6.70 -8.22
C SER A 9 -16.47 -5.70 -9.35
N GLY A 10 -16.11 -4.46 -9.02
CA GLY A 10 -16.08 -3.30 -9.90
C GLY A 10 -15.06 -3.29 -11.05
N VAL A 11 -14.84 -4.41 -11.72
CA VAL A 11 -13.99 -4.51 -12.91
C VAL A 11 -14.89 -4.72 -14.12
N ILE A 12 -15.21 -3.62 -14.82
CA ILE A 12 -15.87 -3.66 -16.13
C ILE A 12 -14.88 -4.28 -17.14
N SER A 13 -15.33 -5.18 -18.02
CA SER A 13 -14.44 -5.77 -19.02
C SER A 13 -13.96 -4.70 -20.02
N THR A 14 -12.79 -4.91 -20.65
CA THR A 14 -12.24 -3.97 -21.65
C THR A 14 -13.15 -3.86 -22.87
N ALA A 15 -13.86 -4.93 -23.25
CA ALA A 15 -14.82 -4.93 -24.35
C ALA A 15 -16.05 -4.05 -24.04
N ASP A 16 -16.56 -4.15 -22.81
CA ASP A 16 -17.68 -3.31 -22.37
C ASP A 16 -17.29 -1.83 -22.32
N VAL A 17 -16.05 -1.51 -21.88
CA VAL A 17 -15.54 -0.12 -21.87
C VAL A 17 -15.43 0.46 -23.29
N GLN A 18 -15.06 -0.34 -24.29
CA GLN A 18 -15.01 0.12 -25.68
C GLN A 18 -16.40 0.54 -26.22
N SER A 19 -17.45 -0.17 -25.82
CA SER A 19 -18.82 0.08 -26.28
C SER A 19 -19.52 1.25 -25.55
N LEU A 20 -18.95 1.77 -24.45
CA LEU A 20 -19.54 2.86 -23.69
C LEU A 20 -19.67 4.15 -24.50
N PRO A 21 -20.73 4.96 -24.29
CA PRO A 21 -20.85 6.29 -24.87
C PRO A 21 -19.80 7.25 -24.31
N SER A 22 -19.53 8.34 -25.03
CA SER A 22 -18.48 9.32 -24.68
C SER A 22 -18.61 9.88 -23.25
N SER A 23 -19.83 10.22 -22.86
CA SER A 23 -20.13 10.74 -21.51
C SER A 23 -19.84 9.71 -20.41
N ALA A 24 -20.14 8.44 -20.63
CA ALA A 24 -19.86 7.37 -19.68
C ALA A 24 -18.34 7.09 -19.57
N LYS A 25 -17.60 7.14 -20.69
CA LYS A 25 -16.13 7.03 -20.67
C LYS A 25 -15.48 8.16 -19.89
N GLN A 26 -15.99 9.39 -20.03
CA GLN A 26 -15.52 10.55 -19.29
C GLN A 26 -15.78 10.40 -17.77
N GLN A 27 -17.00 9.96 -17.42
CA GLN A 27 -17.31 9.71 -16.00
C GLN A 27 -16.45 8.59 -15.41
N LEU A 28 -16.25 7.50 -16.16
CA LEU A 28 -15.37 6.41 -15.74
C LEU A 28 -13.92 6.86 -15.51
N LEU A 29 -13.39 7.77 -16.36
CA LEU A 29 -12.06 8.33 -16.14
C LEU A 29 -11.96 9.13 -14.83
N ARG A 30 -12.98 9.93 -14.51
CA ARG A 30 -13.05 10.67 -13.24
C ARG A 30 -13.08 9.73 -12.05
N ASP A 31 -13.89 8.66 -12.13
CA ASP A 31 -13.99 7.66 -11.09
C ASP A 31 -12.66 6.91 -10.90
N LEU A 32 -11.99 6.53 -12.02
CA LEU A 32 -10.69 5.86 -11.99
C LEU A 32 -9.57 6.77 -11.43
N MET A 33 -9.67 8.09 -11.65
CA MET A 33 -8.72 9.06 -11.10
C MET A 33 -8.76 9.13 -9.56
N GLN A 34 -9.91 8.83 -8.96
CA GLN A 34 -10.10 8.84 -7.50
C GLN A 34 -9.77 7.48 -6.85
N ARG A 35 -9.65 6.42 -7.64
CA ARG A 35 -9.37 5.07 -7.12
C ARG A 35 -7.88 4.84 -6.90
N PRO A 36 -7.48 4.17 -5.82
CA PRO A 36 -6.08 3.85 -5.58
C PRO A 36 -5.56 2.76 -6.53
N ALA A 37 -6.43 1.91 -7.05
CA ALA A 37 -6.06 0.81 -7.96
C ALA A 37 -5.88 1.32 -9.39
N ARG A 38 -4.80 0.90 -10.05
CA ARG A 38 -4.54 1.20 -11.45
C ARG A 38 -5.31 0.25 -12.36
N HIS A 39 -5.98 0.80 -13.35
CA HIS A 39 -6.68 0.06 -14.41
C HIS A 39 -6.20 0.52 -15.80
N PRO A 40 -4.94 0.23 -16.18
CA PRO A 40 -4.29 0.88 -17.32
C PRO A 40 -5.02 0.65 -18.65
N SER A 41 -5.57 -0.54 -18.90
CA SER A 41 -6.31 -0.82 -20.13
C SER A 41 -7.58 0.03 -20.24
N GLN A 42 -8.34 0.16 -19.16
CA GLN A 42 -9.58 0.96 -19.14
C GLN A 42 -9.25 2.45 -19.27
N VAL A 43 -8.25 2.93 -18.53
CA VAL A 43 -7.78 4.32 -18.60
C VAL A 43 -7.36 4.67 -20.02
N LEU A 44 -6.53 3.85 -20.66
CA LEU A 44 -6.01 4.15 -21.98
C LEU A 44 -7.13 4.22 -23.05
N ILE A 45 -8.08 3.26 -23.02
CA ILE A 45 -9.23 3.26 -23.94
C ILE A 45 -10.09 4.53 -23.76
N CYS A 46 -10.45 4.84 -22.50
CA CYS A 46 -11.29 6.00 -22.23
C CYS A 46 -10.57 7.31 -22.54
N ALA A 47 -9.31 7.46 -22.09
CA ALA A 47 -8.54 8.68 -22.29
C ALA A 47 -8.27 8.96 -23.78
N THR A 48 -7.88 7.96 -24.56
CA THR A 48 -7.68 8.12 -26.01
C THR A 48 -8.95 8.61 -26.69
N HIS A 49 -10.11 8.05 -26.32
CA HIS A 49 -11.37 8.46 -26.90
C HIS A 49 -11.76 9.89 -26.50
N VAL A 50 -11.68 10.21 -25.18
CA VAL A 50 -12.08 11.53 -24.65
C VAL A 50 -11.15 12.65 -25.16
N LEU A 51 -9.86 12.40 -25.26
CA LEU A 51 -8.89 13.37 -25.78
C LEU A 51 -9.05 13.63 -27.27
N ALA A 52 -9.42 12.61 -28.06
CA ALA A 52 -9.66 12.76 -29.48
C ALA A 52 -10.97 13.50 -29.83
N HIS A 53 -12.02 13.36 -28.98
CA HIS A 53 -13.36 13.90 -29.25
C HIS A 53 -13.71 15.12 -28.40
N GLY A 54 -12.73 15.74 -27.69
CA GLY A 54 -12.94 16.98 -26.94
C GLY A 54 -13.82 16.83 -25.71
N GLY A 55 -13.88 15.65 -25.09
CA GLY A 55 -14.78 15.34 -23.97
C GLY A 55 -14.32 15.84 -22.59
N ALA A 56 -13.18 16.55 -22.45
CA ALA A 56 -12.76 17.12 -21.18
C ALA A 56 -13.55 18.41 -20.86
N ALA A 57 -14.03 18.55 -19.61
CA ALA A 57 -14.82 19.69 -19.19
C ALA A 57 -13.97 20.97 -18.99
N SER A 58 -12.67 20.83 -18.75
CA SER A 58 -11.73 21.92 -18.57
C SER A 58 -10.34 21.59 -19.14
N GLU A 59 -9.53 22.63 -19.38
CA GLU A 59 -8.14 22.45 -19.79
C GLU A 59 -7.33 21.67 -18.75
N ALA A 60 -7.56 21.92 -17.46
CA ALA A 60 -6.91 21.20 -16.37
C ALA A 60 -7.25 19.70 -16.39
N GLU A 61 -8.52 19.35 -16.61
CA GLU A 61 -8.96 17.96 -16.72
C GLU A 61 -8.35 17.27 -17.95
N ARG A 62 -8.25 17.98 -19.07
CA ARG A 62 -7.59 17.47 -20.28
C ARG A 62 -6.14 17.07 -19.99
N TRP A 63 -5.40 17.90 -19.28
CA TRP A 63 -4.00 17.60 -18.94
C TRP A 63 -3.87 16.48 -17.92
N ALA A 64 -4.81 16.39 -16.97
CA ALA A 64 -4.87 15.25 -16.04
C ALA A 64 -5.13 13.93 -16.78
N PHE A 65 -6.08 13.90 -17.71
CA PHE A 65 -6.34 12.73 -18.54
C PHE A 65 -5.17 12.35 -19.44
N THR A 66 -4.45 13.35 -19.98
CA THR A 66 -3.24 13.11 -20.79
C THR A 66 -2.14 12.47 -19.94
N GLU A 67 -1.96 12.91 -18.69
CA GLU A 67 -1.00 12.30 -17.75
C GLU A 67 -1.41 10.87 -17.37
N MET A 68 -2.68 10.64 -17.05
CA MET A 68 -3.20 9.30 -16.79
C MET A 68 -3.00 8.36 -17.98
N ALA A 69 -3.25 8.84 -19.20
CA ALA A 69 -3.03 8.08 -20.42
C ALA A 69 -1.55 7.73 -20.61
N ALA A 70 -0.63 8.69 -20.34
CA ALA A 70 0.81 8.45 -20.43
C ALA A 70 1.25 7.35 -19.43
N ILE A 71 0.80 7.42 -18.19
CA ILE A 71 1.07 6.39 -17.16
C ILE A 71 0.50 5.04 -17.60
N ALA A 72 -0.74 5.01 -18.08
CA ALA A 72 -1.37 3.78 -18.54
C ALA A 72 -0.66 3.17 -19.77
N ALA A 73 -0.17 4.00 -20.68
CA ALA A 73 0.60 3.56 -21.83
C ALA A 73 1.96 2.94 -21.42
N ILE A 74 2.64 3.54 -20.42
CA ILE A 74 3.86 2.98 -19.83
C ILE A 74 3.56 1.62 -19.17
N ASP A 75 2.52 1.56 -18.33
CA ASP A 75 2.13 0.32 -17.62
C ASP A 75 1.77 -0.83 -18.58
N LEU A 76 1.32 -0.51 -19.82
CA LEU A 76 0.98 -1.48 -20.86
C LEU A 76 2.13 -1.75 -21.85
N GLY A 77 3.30 -1.15 -21.67
CA GLY A 77 4.43 -1.30 -22.61
C GLY A 77 4.18 -0.69 -24.00
N ARG A 78 3.29 0.33 -24.08
CA ARG A 78 3.00 1.04 -25.34
C ARG A 78 3.91 2.25 -25.52
N ASP A 79 5.19 1.99 -25.76
CA ASP A 79 6.27 2.99 -25.72
C ASP A 79 6.07 4.14 -26.70
N ALA A 80 5.64 3.88 -27.92
CA ALA A 80 5.40 4.92 -28.91
C ALA A 80 4.29 5.88 -28.47
N GLN A 81 3.19 5.34 -27.92
CA GLN A 81 2.06 6.12 -27.44
C GLN A 81 2.43 6.91 -26.17
N ALA A 82 3.17 6.28 -25.25
CA ALA A 82 3.68 6.94 -24.06
C ALA A 82 4.59 8.14 -24.42
N THR A 83 5.52 7.92 -25.35
CA THR A 83 6.44 8.98 -25.81
C THR A 83 5.70 10.16 -26.43
N GLU A 84 4.68 9.94 -27.22
CA GLU A 84 3.88 11.01 -27.85
C GLU A 84 3.09 11.82 -26.79
N LEU A 85 2.47 11.13 -25.82
CA LEU A 85 1.77 11.79 -24.73
C LEU A 85 2.71 12.60 -23.84
N ILE A 86 3.88 12.06 -23.52
CA ILE A 86 4.90 12.76 -22.75
C ILE A 86 5.43 13.98 -23.55
N ARG A 87 5.62 13.86 -24.86
CA ARG A 87 6.01 14.98 -25.74
C ARG A 87 4.98 16.10 -25.68
N THR A 88 3.70 15.77 -25.72
CA THR A 88 2.59 16.73 -25.61
C THR A 88 2.59 17.44 -24.25
N LEU A 89 2.79 16.71 -23.16
CA LEU A 89 2.91 17.28 -21.81
C LEU A 89 4.16 18.18 -21.69
N ARG A 90 5.28 17.75 -22.26
CA ARG A 90 6.53 18.52 -22.27
C ARG A 90 6.41 19.86 -23.03
N ALA A 91 5.71 19.86 -24.16
CA ALA A 91 5.43 21.08 -24.92
C ALA A 91 4.59 22.09 -24.11
N ARG A 92 3.69 21.62 -23.25
CA ARG A 92 2.82 22.46 -22.42
C ARG A 92 3.48 22.94 -21.13
N PHE A 93 4.14 22.04 -20.39
CA PHE A 93 4.64 22.29 -19.03
C PHE A 93 6.16 22.58 -18.97
N GLY A 94 6.86 22.40 -20.06
CA GLY A 94 8.31 22.55 -20.12
C GLY A 94 9.08 21.28 -19.71
N GLN A 95 10.33 21.24 -20.08
CA GLN A 95 11.22 20.09 -19.85
C GLN A 95 11.59 19.92 -18.36
N GLU A 96 11.71 21.02 -17.65
CA GLU A 96 12.15 21.05 -16.25
C GLU A 96 11.01 20.79 -15.25
N SER A 97 9.78 20.68 -15.76
CA SER A 97 8.62 20.37 -14.92
C SER A 97 8.79 19.03 -14.20
N THR A 98 8.65 19.02 -12.87
CA THR A 98 8.68 17.78 -12.06
C THR A 98 7.66 16.75 -12.54
N ARG A 99 6.49 17.23 -12.99
CA ARG A 99 5.42 16.41 -13.59
C ARG A 99 5.89 15.65 -14.82
N VAL A 100 6.62 16.30 -15.72
CA VAL A 100 7.15 15.68 -16.95
C VAL A 100 8.34 14.78 -16.64
N ARG A 101 9.28 15.24 -15.82
CA ARG A 101 10.45 14.44 -15.40
C ARG A 101 10.05 13.15 -14.72
N ARG A 102 8.97 13.17 -13.93
CA ARG A 102 8.40 11.97 -13.30
C ARG A 102 7.98 10.92 -14.33
N LEU A 103 7.28 11.32 -15.38
CA LEU A 103 6.83 10.42 -16.45
C LEU A 103 7.99 9.87 -17.28
N ILE A 104 9.01 10.73 -17.55
CA ILE A 104 10.23 10.30 -18.23
C ILE A 104 10.97 9.24 -17.39
N GLY A 105 11.07 9.47 -16.08
CA GLY A 105 11.66 8.48 -15.17
C GLY A 105 10.93 7.15 -15.18
N MET A 106 9.59 7.16 -15.16
CA MET A 106 8.78 5.94 -15.27
C MET A 106 9.00 5.22 -16.61
N GLN A 107 9.11 5.97 -17.70
CA GLN A 107 9.38 5.41 -19.02
C GLN A 107 10.77 4.76 -19.09
N LEU A 108 11.79 5.41 -18.50
CA LEU A 108 13.14 4.85 -18.40
C LEU A 108 13.16 3.54 -17.57
N GLU A 109 12.41 3.49 -16.47
CA GLU A 109 12.28 2.26 -15.68
C GLU A 109 11.62 1.14 -16.48
N ALA A 110 10.52 1.44 -17.20
CA ALA A 110 9.82 0.48 -18.05
C ALA A 110 10.70 -0.04 -19.19
N ALA A 111 11.58 0.82 -19.74
CA ALA A 111 12.58 0.46 -20.75
C ALA A 111 13.79 -0.31 -20.17
N GLY A 112 13.85 -0.56 -18.85
CA GLY A 112 14.97 -1.22 -18.19
C GLY A 112 16.20 -0.33 -17.96
N SER A 113 16.15 0.96 -18.31
CA SER A 113 17.23 1.93 -18.11
C SER A 113 17.22 2.50 -16.68
N VAL A 114 17.33 1.61 -15.70
CA VAL A 114 17.10 1.91 -14.28
C VAL A 114 18.10 2.93 -13.74
N GLU A 115 19.36 2.86 -14.15
CA GLU A 115 20.41 3.82 -13.74
C GLU A 115 20.06 5.24 -14.20
N SER A 116 19.63 5.40 -15.45
CA SER A 116 19.21 6.70 -15.99
C SER A 116 17.98 7.25 -15.27
N ALA A 117 17.03 6.38 -14.90
CA ALA A 117 15.88 6.76 -14.09
C ALA A 117 16.31 7.24 -12.70
N MET A 118 17.21 6.54 -12.03
CA MET A 118 17.75 6.93 -10.71
C MET A 118 18.46 8.29 -10.77
N GLN A 119 19.31 8.51 -11.78
CA GLN A 119 19.98 9.80 -11.97
C GLN A 119 18.99 10.94 -12.17
N LEU A 120 17.93 10.72 -12.97
CA LEU A 120 16.86 11.68 -13.17
C LEU A 120 16.13 12.01 -11.87
N TYR A 121 15.75 10.98 -11.09
CA TYR A 121 15.07 11.18 -9.80
C TYR A 121 15.97 11.91 -8.79
N GLN A 122 17.26 11.59 -8.75
CA GLN A 122 18.23 12.31 -7.91
C GLN A 122 18.40 13.77 -8.35
N ALA A 123 18.38 14.04 -9.66
CA ALA A 123 18.43 15.42 -10.17
C ALA A 123 17.16 16.19 -9.77
N VAL A 124 15.97 15.59 -9.93
CA VAL A 124 14.71 16.21 -9.47
C VAL A 124 14.78 16.53 -7.97
N LEU A 125 15.33 15.61 -7.17
CA LEU A 125 15.42 15.80 -5.72
C LEU A 125 16.50 16.81 -5.28
N LYS A 126 17.43 17.20 -6.16
CA LYS A 126 18.33 18.34 -5.92
C LYS A 126 17.58 19.66 -6.05
N ASP A 127 16.72 19.77 -7.08
CA ASP A 127 15.96 20.99 -7.37
C ASP A 127 14.70 21.08 -6.44
N HIS A 128 14.08 19.94 -6.16
CA HIS A 128 12.85 19.81 -5.37
C HIS A 128 13.03 18.73 -4.28
N PRO A 129 13.70 19.04 -3.17
CA PRO A 129 14.05 18.07 -2.13
C PRO A 129 12.85 17.39 -1.46
N THR A 130 11.69 18.03 -1.50
CA THR A 130 10.43 17.54 -0.89
C THR A 130 9.57 16.69 -1.83
N GLU A 131 10.07 16.31 -3.03
CA GLU A 131 9.28 15.51 -3.98
C GLU A 131 9.15 14.05 -3.51
N GLN A 132 8.04 13.76 -2.83
CA GLN A 132 7.74 12.43 -2.25
C GLN A 132 7.80 11.29 -3.27
N TRP A 133 7.28 11.56 -4.47
CA TRP A 133 7.16 10.53 -5.48
C TRP A 133 8.54 10.00 -5.91
N CYS A 134 9.51 10.89 -6.12
CA CYS A 134 10.88 10.49 -6.47
C CYS A 134 11.56 9.69 -5.35
N VAL A 135 11.35 10.06 -4.09
CA VAL A 135 11.86 9.31 -2.93
C VAL A 135 11.32 7.88 -2.91
N ARG A 136 9.99 7.73 -3.08
CA ARG A 136 9.35 6.41 -3.12
C ARG A 136 9.83 5.56 -4.30
N ARG A 137 10.06 6.16 -5.48
CA ARG A 137 10.59 5.43 -6.65
C ARG A 137 12.02 4.96 -6.42
N LEU A 138 12.90 5.80 -5.86
CA LEU A 138 14.25 5.40 -5.50
C LEU A 138 14.25 4.23 -4.50
N SER A 139 13.41 4.30 -3.46
CA SER A 139 13.25 3.19 -2.51
C SER A 139 12.78 1.90 -3.21
N ALA A 140 11.78 2.00 -4.11
CA ALA A 140 11.27 0.86 -4.87
C ALA A 140 12.34 0.24 -5.78
N ILE A 141 13.18 1.06 -6.43
CA ILE A 141 14.29 0.59 -7.26
C ILE A 141 15.33 -0.14 -6.40
N HIS A 142 15.76 0.44 -5.28
CA HIS A 142 16.69 -0.24 -4.37
C HIS A 142 16.11 -1.55 -3.84
N ARG A 143 14.83 -1.57 -3.49
CA ARG A 143 14.13 -2.80 -3.07
C ARG A 143 14.15 -3.88 -4.16
N SER A 144 13.88 -3.51 -5.41
CA SER A 144 13.88 -4.47 -6.54
C SER A 144 15.25 -5.09 -6.81
N ARG A 145 16.34 -4.41 -6.41
CA ARG A 145 17.73 -4.90 -6.49
C ARG A 145 18.17 -5.71 -5.27
N GLY A 146 17.34 -5.76 -4.22
CA GLY A 146 17.70 -6.39 -2.94
C GLY A 146 18.51 -5.49 -2.01
N ASP A 147 18.74 -4.22 -2.38
CA ASP A 147 19.48 -3.23 -1.59
C ASP A 147 18.58 -2.61 -0.50
N TYR A 148 18.05 -3.46 0.39
CA TYR A 148 17.05 -3.05 1.38
C TYR A 148 17.52 -1.95 2.33
N LYS A 149 18.82 -1.89 2.64
CA LYS A 149 19.40 -0.82 3.47
C LYS A 149 19.30 0.54 2.78
N LEU A 150 19.64 0.62 1.48
CA LEU A 150 19.53 1.84 0.69
C LEU A 150 18.06 2.24 0.48
N ALA A 151 17.15 1.26 0.35
CA ALA A 151 15.72 1.53 0.28
C ALA A 151 15.19 2.18 1.57
N ILE A 152 15.62 1.70 2.73
CA ILE A 152 15.29 2.28 4.05
C ILE A 152 15.89 3.68 4.18
N GLU A 153 17.15 3.85 3.78
CA GLU A 153 17.82 5.14 3.83
C GLU A 153 17.09 6.19 3.01
N ALA A 154 16.65 5.84 1.80
CA ALA A 154 15.86 6.73 0.95
C ALA A 154 14.58 7.22 1.64
N LEU A 155 13.87 6.34 2.37
CA LEU A 155 12.60 6.66 3.04
C LEU A 155 12.77 7.27 4.43
N ARG A 156 13.91 7.14 5.09
CA ARG A 156 14.06 7.52 6.50
C ARG A 156 15.10 8.59 6.74
N GLN A 157 16.27 8.46 6.12
CA GLN A 157 17.48 9.21 6.52
C GLN A 157 17.86 10.31 5.52
N ARG A 158 17.08 10.47 4.43
CA ARG A 158 17.42 11.50 3.47
C ARG A 158 17.30 12.87 4.12
N GLU A 159 18.44 13.49 4.32
CA GLU A 159 18.53 14.87 4.77
C GLU A 159 18.05 15.81 3.66
N VAL A 160 17.08 16.63 3.99
CA VAL A 160 16.50 17.61 3.09
C VAL A 160 16.77 18.99 3.66
N TYR A 161 17.46 19.83 2.92
CA TYR A 161 17.62 21.24 3.23
C TYR A 161 16.40 22.00 2.71
N ILE A 162 15.55 22.49 3.60
CA ILE A 162 14.36 23.26 3.19
C ILE A 162 14.73 24.71 2.87
N ASP A 163 15.67 25.28 3.63
CA ASP A 163 16.19 26.64 3.37
C ASP A 163 17.68 26.58 3.02
N PRO A 164 18.06 27.01 1.80
CA PRO A 164 19.46 27.07 1.41
C PRO A 164 20.32 27.97 2.31
N LYS A 165 19.70 28.92 3.06
CA LYS A 165 20.36 29.82 3.99
C LYS A 165 20.59 29.20 5.37
N GLU A 166 19.76 28.23 5.76
CA GLU A 166 19.87 27.51 7.03
C GLU A 166 20.52 26.13 6.83
N LYS A 167 21.78 26.10 6.42
CA LYS A 167 22.53 24.85 6.14
C LYS A 167 22.62 23.88 7.30
N ASN A 168 22.24 24.28 8.51
CA ASN A 168 22.30 23.46 9.72
C ASN A 168 20.97 22.77 10.08
N LYS A 169 19.89 23.02 9.37
CA LYS A 169 18.60 22.36 9.58
C LYS A 169 18.31 21.37 8.47
N THR A 170 18.69 20.13 8.72
CA THR A 170 18.32 19.00 7.88
C THR A 170 17.06 18.33 8.43
N PHE A 171 16.14 18.01 7.55
CA PHE A 171 14.95 17.25 7.90
C PHE A 171 15.01 15.90 7.20
N THR A 172 14.62 14.86 7.90
CA THR A 172 14.44 13.55 7.29
C THR A 172 13.08 13.45 6.61
N TYR A 173 12.92 12.51 5.67
CA TYR A 173 11.63 12.28 5.03
C TYR A 173 10.50 12.03 6.05
N ALA A 174 10.76 11.22 7.07
CA ALA A 174 9.79 10.95 8.13
C ALA A 174 9.38 12.20 8.95
N GLN A 175 10.28 13.16 9.11
CA GLN A 175 9.97 14.44 9.77
C GLN A 175 9.14 15.37 8.87
N LEU A 176 9.36 15.34 7.56
CA LEU A 176 8.60 16.14 6.60
C LEU A 176 7.19 15.57 6.36
N TYR A 177 7.08 14.25 6.40
CA TYR A 177 5.84 13.54 6.10
C TYR A 177 5.49 12.53 7.20
N PRO A 178 5.21 13.02 8.42
CA PRO A 178 4.98 12.15 9.58
C PRO A 178 3.71 11.30 9.44
N THR A 179 2.77 11.70 8.57
CA THR A 179 1.50 10.99 8.33
C THR A 179 1.51 10.13 7.06
N ASP A 180 2.69 9.89 6.46
CA ASP A 180 2.79 9.01 5.29
C ASP A 180 2.72 7.54 5.68
N GLU A 181 1.49 7.05 5.84
CA GLU A 181 1.19 5.65 6.15
C GLU A 181 1.80 4.67 5.14
N ALA A 182 1.82 5.02 3.86
CA ALA A 182 2.36 4.15 2.83
C ALA A 182 3.88 3.96 2.99
N ALA A 183 4.62 5.01 3.36
CA ALA A 183 6.04 4.92 3.66
C ALA A 183 6.31 4.11 4.92
N ALA A 184 5.50 4.28 5.97
CA ALA A 184 5.62 3.49 7.20
C ALA A 184 5.38 2.00 6.95
N ARG A 185 4.37 1.63 6.16
CA ARG A 185 4.11 0.24 5.74
C ARG A 185 5.26 -0.34 4.92
N GLU A 186 5.85 0.45 4.03
CA GLU A 186 7.01 0.02 3.24
C GLU A 186 8.23 -0.22 4.15
N LEU A 187 8.47 0.65 5.13
CA LEU A 187 9.52 0.48 6.12
C LEU A 187 9.34 -0.79 6.96
N ILE A 188 8.10 -1.13 7.36
CA ILE A 188 7.80 -2.41 8.01
C ILE A 188 8.23 -3.57 7.11
N SER A 189 7.88 -3.53 5.82
CA SER A 189 8.22 -4.59 4.87
C SER A 189 9.73 -4.73 4.67
N LEU A 190 10.44 -3.62 4.53
CA LEU A 190 11.90 -3.60 4.35
C LEU A 190 12.65 -4.09 5.60
N HIS A 191 12.24 -3.65 6.79
CA HIS A 191 12.83 -4.12 8.05
C HIS A 191 12.53 -5.60 8.30
N TRP A 192 11.35 -6.09 7.88
CA TRP A 192 11.02 -7.51 7.93
C TRP A 192 11.96 -8.35 7.06
N LEU A 193 12.26 -7.91 5.84
CA LEU A 193 13.22 -8.56 4.94
C LEU A 193 14.65 -8.59 5.53
N LEU A 194 14.99 -7.63 6.38
CA LEU A 194 16.26 -7.59 7.12
C LEU A 194 16.21 -8.31 8.48
N ASN A 195 15.12 -8.99 8.79
CA ASN A 195 14.87 -9.66 10.08
C ASN A 195 15.00 -8.71 11.30
N ASN A 196 14.67 -7.43 11.13
CA ASN A 196 14.73 -6.43 12.19
C ASN A 196 13.34 -6.19 12.78
N VAL A 197 12.85 -7.17 13.57
CA VAL A 197 11.47 -7.19 14.09
C VAL A 197 11.19 -6.00 15.00
N SER A 198 12.13 -5.56 15.80
CA SER A 198 11.95 -4.42 16.72
C SER A 198 11.62 -3.12 15.96
N GLN A 199 12.26 -2.88 14.81
CA GLN A 199 11.93 -1.72 13.98
C GLN A 199 10.57 -1.90 13.27
N CYS A 200 10.23 -3.13 12.87
CA CYS A 200 8.89 -3.41 12.34
C CYS A 200 7.79 -3.04 13.34
N ILE A 201 7.95 -3.43 14.61
CA ILE A 201 7.00 -3.10 15.68
C ILE A 201 6.89 -1.60 15.86
N ARG A 202 8.01 -0.88 15.88
CA ARG A 202 8.01 0.58 16.03
C ARG A 202 7.20 1.27 14.92
N PHE A 203 7.43 0.90 13.65
CA PHE A 203 6.67 1.48 12.55
C PHE A 203 5.22 0.99 12.51
N ALA A 204 4.93 -0.23 13.00
CA ALA A 204 3.55 -0.71 13.13
C ALA A 204 2.76 0.08 14.19
N ASP A 205 3.41 0.47 15.30
CA ASP A 205 2.81 1.39 16.27
C ASP A 205 2.47 2.75 15.62
N GLU A 206 3.38 3.31 14.81
CA GLU A 206 3.12 4.54 14.07
C GLU A 206 1.91 4.38 13.12
N VAL A 207 1.82 3.26 12.39
CA VAL A 207 0.69 2.97 11.49
C VAL A 207 -0.63 2.87 12.24
N VAL A 208 -0.64 2.27 13.42
CA VAL A 208 -1.84 2.23 14.29
C VAL A 208 -2.26 3.62 14.73
N LEU A 209 -1.31 4.54 14.96
CA LEU A 209 -1.63 5.92 15.33
C LEU A 209 -2.23 6.73 14.16
N PHE A 210 -1.91 6.40 12.91
CA PHE A 210 -2.49 7.09 11.74
C PHE A 210 -3.98 6.77 11.55
N ASP A 211 -4.36 5.51 11.73
CA ASP A 211 -5.76 5.08 11.65
C ASP A 211 -6.04 4.00 12.71
N PRO A 212 -6.35 4.44 13.95
CA PRO A 212 -6.61 3.53 15.06
C PRO A 212 -7.91 2.73 14.92
N ALA A 213 -8.81 3.15 14.00
CA ALA A 213 -10.06 2.44 13.73
C ALA A 213 -9.88 1.26 12.75
N ASN A 214 -8.73 1.14 12.11
CA ASN A 214 -8.47 0.10 11.14
C ASN A 214 -8.00 -1.20 11.83
N TYR A 215 -8.88 -2.17 11.90
CA TYR A 215 -8.60 -3.47 12.54
C TYR A 215 -7.36 -4.18 11.95
N SER A 216 -7.05 -3.98 10.66
CA SER A 216 -5.94 -4.66 10.00
C SER A 216 -4.57 -4.16 10.52
N HIS A 217 -4.47 -2.91 10.96
CA HIS A 217 -3.26 -2.34 11.57
C HIS A 217 -2.95 -3.02 12.90
N HIS A 218 -3.99 -3.18 13.75
CA HIS A 218 -3.85 -3.90 15.02
C HIS A 218 -3.51 -5.39 14.80
N THR A 219 -4.11 -6.04 13.79
CA THR A 219 -3.75 -7.42 13.43
C THR A 219 -2.28 -7.51 13.04
N ARG A 220 -1.78 -6.56 12.22
CA ARG A 220 -0.37 -6.56 11.80
C ARG A 220 0.59 -6.31 12.96
N LEU A 221 0.27 -5.37 13.85
CA LEU A 221 1.03 -5.14 15.08
C LEU A 221 1.08 -6.38 15.96
N ALA A 222 -0.05 -7.07 16.11
CA ALA A 222 -0.15 -8.30 16.89
C ALA A 222 0.74 -9.43 16.33
N GLU A 223 0.78 -9.60 15.01
CA GLU A 223 1.66 -10.58 14.35
C GLU A 223 3.14 -10.29 14.59
N LEU A 224 3.53 -9.02 14.49
CA LEU A 224 4.92 -8.61 14.69
C LEU A 224 5.35 -8.79 16.15
N THR A 225 4.49 -8.42 17.11
CA THR A 225 4.73 -8.62 18.53
C THR A 225 4.74 -10.10 18.92
N TYR A 226 3.92 -10.93 18.25
CA TYR A 226 4.00 -12.39 18.38
C TYR A 226 5.36 -12.93 17.93
N ALA A 227 5.84 -12.50 16.76
CA ALA A 227 7.12 -12.91 16.21
C ALA A 227 8.32 -12.52 17.11
N ASP A 228 8.18 -11.40 17.85
CA ASP A 228 9.17 -10.93 18.81
C ASP A 228 9.04 -11.60 20.20
N GLY A 229 8.06 -12.49 20.39
CA GLY A 229 7.83 -13.17 21.67
C GLY A 229 7.08 -12.33 22.71
N GLN A 230 6.58 -11.13 22.37
CA GLN A 230 5.81 -10.25 23.25
C GLN A 230 4.33 -10.71 23.29
N TYR A 231 4.06 -11.91 23.82
CA TYR A 231 2.76 -12.57 23.70
C TYR A 231 1.61 -11.79 24.35
N GLU A 232 1.81 -11.17 25.51
CA GLU A 232 0.76 -10.38 26.19
C GLU A 232 0.37 -9.15 25.35
N ARG A 233 1.36 -8.44 24.82
CA ARG A 233 1.11 -7.31 23.93
C ARG A 233 0.41 -7.74 22.64
N SER A 234 0.81 -8.87 22.08
CA SER A 234 0.18 -9.46 20.90
C SER A 234 -1.28 -9.82 21.16
N ALA A 235 -1.60 -10.44 22.31
CA ALA A 235 -2.98 -10.74 22.70
C ALA A 235 -3.86 -9.51 22.78
N ASN A 236 -3.34 -8.43 23.40
CA ASN A 236 -4.04 -7.15 23.50
C ASN A 236 -4.30 -6.52 22.12
N ALA A 237 -3.33 -6.57 21.21
CA ALA A 237 -3.48 -6.03 19.85
C ALA A 237 -4.49 -6.86 19.03
N TYR A 238 -4.49 -8.20 19.12
CA TYR A 238 -5.53 -9.03 18.51
C TYR A 238 -6.91 -8.75 19.10
N ALA A 239 -7.02 -8.63 20.43
CA ALA A 239 -8.28 -8.29 21.07
C ALA A 239 -8.83 -6.94 20.60
N GLN A 240 -7.96 -5.94 20.41
CA GLN A 240 -8.37 -4.65 19.84
C GLN A 240 -8.82 -4.78 18.40
N SER A 241 -8.11 -5.53 17.56
CA SER A 241 -8.52 -5.82 16.20
C SER A 241 -9.92 -6.47 16.13
N LEU A 242 -10.18 -7.42 17.03
CA LEU A 242 -11.47 -8.13 17.10
C LEU A 242 -12.61 -7.28 17.67
N ARG A 243 -12.31 -6.29 18.52
CA ARG A 243 -13.30 -5.28 18.96
C ARG A 243 -13.74 -4.38 17.81
N LEU A 244 -12.82 -4.04 16.91
CA LEU A 244 -13.12 -3.22 15.74
C LEU A 244 -13.83 -4.02 14.64
N ASN A 245 -13.49 -5.28 14.47
CA ASN A 245 -14.10 -6.15 13.49
C ASN A 245 -14.05 -7.62 13.96
N ASP A 246 -15.19 -8.18 14.37
CA ASP A 246 -15.36 -9.59 14.75
C ASP A 246 -15.91 -10.46 13.62
N GLY A 247 -16.01 -9.91 12.43
CA GLY A 247 -16.58 -10.56 11.25
C GLY A 247 -15.66 -11.59 10.58
N ARG A 248 -16.23 -12.31 9.61
CA ARG A 248 -15.54 -13.35 8.83
C ARG A 248 -14.29 -12.82 8.11
N ASN A 249 -14.27 -11.55 7.74
CA ASN A 249 -13.14 -10.91 7.06
C ASN A 249 -11.91 -10.76 7.96
N ASN A 250 -12.07 -10.92 9.30
CA ASN A 250 -10.98 -10.85 10.27
C ASN A 250 -10.66 -12.22 10.91
N ALA A 251 -10.94 -13.32 10.23
CA ALA A 251 -10.61 -14.69 10.69
C ALA A 251 -9.13 -14.83 11.08
N ARG A 252 -8.24 -14.05 10.43
CA ARG A 252 -6.81 -14.00 10.72
C ARG A 252 -6.51 -13.56 12.16
N ALA A 253 -7.26 -12.60 12.71
CA ALA A 253 -7.09 -12.16 14.09
C ALA A 253 -7.55 -13.22 15.11
N PHE A 254 -8.62 -13.98 14.83
CA PHE A 254 -9.02 -15.10 15.69
C PHE A 254 -7.97 -16.22 15.71
N TYR A 255 -7.38 -16.53 14.54
CA TYR A 255 -6.29 -17.50 14.46
C TYR A 255 -5.05 -17.04 15.24
N GLY A 256 -4.68 -15.78 15.07
CA GLY A 256 -3.56 -15.16 15.79
C GLY A 256 -3.79 -15.17 17.30
N LEU A 257 -4.99 -14.82 17.75
CA LEU A 257 -5.35 -14.83 19.17
C LEU A 257 -5.26 -16.27 19.74
N TRP A 258 -5.73 -17.27 19.00
CA TRP A 258 -5.61 -18.68 19.41
C TRP A 258 -4.14 -19.11 19.55
N LEU A 259 -3.27 -18.74 18.59
CA LEU A 259 -1.83 -19.03 18.65
C LEU A 259 -1.18 -18.38 19.87
N VAL A 260 -1.46 -17.10 20.10
CA VAL A 260 -0.91 -16.36 21.25
C VAL A 260 -1.39 -16.97 22.57
N ALA A 261 -2.68 -17.26 22.70
CA ALA A 261 -3.24 -17.87 23.89
C ALA A 261 -2.61 -19.25 24.18
N SER A 262 -2.34 -20.04 23.14
CA SER A 262 -1.62 -21.33 23.28
C SER A 262 -0.21 -21.14 23.85
N GLN A 263 0.53 -20.11 23.39
CA GLN A 263 1.87 -19.80 23.92
C GLN A 263 1.81 -19.29 25.36
N LEU A 264 0.82 -18.44 25.68
CA LEU A 264 0.62 -17.95 27.05
C LEU A 264 0.29 -19.08 28.02
N VAL A 265 -0.57 -20.03 27.64
CA VAL A 265 -0.89 -21.23 28.44
C VAL A 265 0.37 -22.06 28.67
N LYS A 266 1.19 -22.31 27.62
CA LYS A 266 2.47 -23.05 27.73
C LYS A 266 3.45 -22.35 28.68
N ALA A 267 3.61 -21.04 28.53
CA ALA A 267 4.54 -20.24 29.36
C ALA A 267 4.11 -20.18 30.83
N LYS A 268 2.79 -20.06 31.11
CA LYS A 268 2.24 -20.01 32.46
C LYS A 268 2.27 -21.37 33.15
N ASN A 269 2.02 -22.45 32.44
CA ASN A 269 2.18 -23.82 32.95
C ASN A 269 3.63 -24.06 33.41
N ALA A 270 4.62 -23.57 32.67
CA ALA A 270 6.03 -23.68 33.05
C ALA A 270 6.38 -22.88 34.32
N LYS A 271 5.72 -21.75 34.58
CA LYS A 271 5.95 -20.88 35.75
C LYS A 271 5.07 -21.18 36.96
N LYS A 272 4.13 -22.13 36.88
CA LYS A 272 3.13 -22.49 37.93
C LYS A 272 2.31 -21.30 38.47
N ALA A 273 2.04 -20.27 37.66
CA ALA A 273 1.25 -19.12 38.03
C ALA A 273 -0.25 -19.39 37.84
N SER A 274 -1.04 -19.48 38.94
CA SER A 274 -2.42 -20.02 38.91
C SER A 274 -3.50 -19.01 38.49
N GLY A 275 -3.37 -17.71 38.76
CA GLY A 275 -4.46 -16.74 38.48
C GLY A 275 -4.55 -16.30 37.03
N GLU A 276 -3.44 -16.01 36.39
CA GLU A 276 -3.37 -15.56 35.00
C GLU A 276 -3.56 -16.72 33.97
N LEU A 277 -3.48 -17.99 34.42
CA LEU A 277 -3.67 -19.16 33.58
C LEU A 277 -5.13 -19.29 33.13
N ALA A 278 -6.07 -18.96 34.00
CA ALA A 278 -7.51 -19.01 33.71
C ALA A 278 -7.88 -18.07 32.56
N ASP A 279 -7.34 -16.85 32.54
CA ASP A 279 -7.61 -15.87 31.49
C ASP A 279 -7.06 -16.33 30.12
N ALA A 280 -5.85 -16.89 30.09
CA ALA A 280 -5.26 -17.40 28.85
C ALA A 280 -6.04 -18.62 28.28
N SER A 281 -6.52 -19.51 29.17
CA SER A 281 -7.34 -20.66 28.77
C SER A 281 -8.70 -20.22 28.24
N GLN A 282 -9.34 -19.21 28.84
CA GLN A 282 -10.59 -18.63 28.35
C GLN A 282 -10.41 -17.98 26.97
N LEU A 283 -9.32 -17.24 26.75
CA LEU A 283 -9.00 -16.66 25.43
C LEU A 283 -8.81 -17.75 24.36
N LEU A 284 -8.15 -18.86 24.73
CA LEU A 284 -7.95 -19.99 23.83
C LEU A 284 -9.29 -20.62 23.40
N GLU A 285 -10.15 -20.90 24.38
CA GLU A 285 -11.47 -21.49 24.15
C GLU A 285 -12.37 -20.55 23.34
N PHE A 286 -12.37 -19.27 23.68
CA PHE A 286 -13.10 -18.23 22.94
C PHE A 286 -12.68 -18.21 21.47
N ALA A 287 -11.37 -18.11 21.19
CA ALA A 287 -10.86 -18.07 19.82
C ALA A 287 -11.20 -19.34 19.04
N ALA A 288 -11.04 -20.51 19.66
CA ALA A 288 -11.39 -21.81 19.05
C ALA A 288 -12.88 -21.90 18.72
N THR A 289 -13.75 -21.47 19.62
CA THR A 289 -15.21 -21.49 19.43
C THR A 289 -15.63 -20.56 18.29
N LYS A 290 -15.07 -19.35 18.24
CA LYS A 290 -15.33 -18.40 17.15
C LYS A 290 -14.84 -18.93 15.80
N LEU A 291 -13.64 -19.51 15.73
CA LEU A 291 -13.11 -20.12 14.51
C LEU A 291 -14.03 -21.25 14.01
N ARG A 292 -14.48 -22.17 14.89
CA ARG A 292 -15.44 -23.21 14.50
C ARG A 292 -16.74 -22.63 13.94
N GLY A 293 -17.25 -21.56 14.54
CA GLY A 293 -18.44 -20.86 14.06
C GLY A 293 -18.24 -20.25 12.67
N LEU A 294 -17.09 -19.60 12.43
CA LEU A 294 -16.76 -18.98 11.13
C LEU A 294 -16.66 -20.00 9.98
N TYR A 295 -16.17 -21.20 10.29
CA TYR A 295 -16.00 -22.29 9.32
C TYR A 295 -17.15 -23.32 9.35
N ALA A 296 -18.21 -23.06 10.13
CA ALA A 296 -19.38 -23.96 10.19
C ALA A 296 -19.96 -24.16 8.78
N GLY A 297 -20.18 -25.42 8.41
CA GLY A 297 -20.67 -25.82 7.07
C GLY A 297 -19.57 -25.90 5.99
N SER A 298 -18.31 -25.55 6.28
CA SER A 298 -17.18 -25.76 5.37
C SER A 298 -16.66 -27.20 5.46
N LYS A 299 -16.23 -27.77 4.32
CA LYS A 299 -15.55 -29.08 4.28
C LYS A 299 -14.22 -29.11 5.06
N THR A 300 -13.68 -27.93 5.42
CA THR A 300 -12.40 -27.77 6.12
C THR A 300 -12.51 -27.81 7.64
N VAL A 301 -13.72 -27.91 8.21
CA VAL A 301 -13.93 -27.89 9.68
C VAL A 301 -13.17 -29.04 10.36
N SER A 302 -13.13 -30.23 9.77
CA SER A 302 -12.39 -31.37 10.32
C SER A 302 -10.89 -31.12 10.45
N TYR A 303 -10.29 -30.45 9.47
CA TYR A 303 -8.88 -30.05 9.54
C TYR A 303 -8.63 -28.97 10.59
N LEU A 304 -9.56 -28.01 10.70
CA LEU A 304 -9.51 -27.00 11.75
C LEU A 304 -9.52 -27.63 13.14
N ASP A 305 -10.41 -28.60 13.39
CA ASP A 305 -10.51 -29.31 14.68
C ASP A 305 -9.25 -30.11 15.02
N LEU A 306 -8.56 -30.66 14.03
CA LEU A 306 -7.24 -31.28 14.23
C LEU A 306 -6.18 -30.24 14.65
N THR A 307 -6.17 -29.08 14.00
CA THR A 307 -5.23 -28.00 14.30
C THR A 307 -5.47 -27.40 15.69
N LEU A 308 -6.74 -27.22 16.08
CA LEU A 308 -7.11 -26.61 17.36
C LEU A 308 -6.94 -27.57 18.56
N LYS A 309 -6.69 -28.87 18.34
CA LYS A 309 -6.37 -29.86 19.37
C LYS A 309 -4.88 -30.05 19.61
N ALA A 310 -4.04 -29.62 18.67
CA ALA A 310 -2.58 -29.69 18.74
C ALA A 310 -2.01 -28.56 19.60
#